data_707fab898bac31a0843da177bba14e2a
#
_entry.id   707fab898bac31a0843da177bba14e2a
#
_cell.length_a   1.000
_cell.length_b   1.000
_cell.length_c   1.000
_cell.angle_alpha   90.00
_cell.angle_beta   90.00
_cell.angle_gamma   90.00
#
_symmetry.space_group_name_H-M   'P 1'
#
loop_
_entity.id
_entity.type
_entity.pdbx_description
1 polymer ?
#
loop_
_entity_poly.entity_id
_entity_poly.type
_entity_poly.pdbx_seq_one_letter_code
_entity_poly.pdbx_strand_id
1 'polypeptide(L)'
;MSFAQVLTEARKLIAKGWTQGKYKSVVDGVECWCISGAMGQSAPDYKPRDLAFAALFRALRADDFYLSSSTNLIEWNDAPGRTQEEVLALIDRAIAKETKA
;
A
#
# COMPACT_ATOMS: atom_id res chain seq x y z
N MET A 1 -16.02 -7.10 3.34
CA MET A 1 -15.14 -6.22 2.56
C MET A 1 -14.17 -7.07 1.75
N SER A 2 -14.08 -6.84 0.45
CA SER A 2 -13.14 -7.58 -0.40
C SER A 2 -11.75 -6.94 -0.33
N PHE A 3 -10.72 -7.70 -0.74
CA PHE A 3 -9.37 -7.15 -0.76
C PHE A 3 -9.24 -5.99 -1.77
N ALA A 4 -10.01 -6.00 -2.84
CA ALA A 4 -10.01 -4.88 -3.79
C ALA A 4 -10.57 -3.61 -3.14
N GLN A 5 -11.58 -3.73 -2.28
CA GLN A 5 -12.09 -2.61 -1.51
C GLN A 5 -11.07 -2.10 -0.51
N VAL A 6 -10.30 -3.00 0.12
CA VAL A 6 -9.22 -2.61 1.03
C VAL A 6 -8.19 -1.77 0.28
N LEU A 7 -7.76 -2.23 -0.88
CA LEU A 7 -6.79 -1.49 -1.71
C LEU A 7 -7.33 -0.11 -2.10
N THR A 8 -8.60 -0.04 -2.49
CA THR A 8 -9.22 1.21 -2.90
C THR A 8 -9.30 2.21 -1.75
N GLU A 9 -9.70 1.73 -0.56
CA GLU A 9 -9.78 2.61 0.62
C GLU A 9 -8.39 3.06 1.08
N ALA A 10 -7.41 2.16 1.06
CA ALA A 10 -6.03 2.51 1.40
C ALA A 10 -5.48 3.58 0.43
N ARG A 11 -5.80 3.45 -0.84
CA ARG A 11 -5.41 4.44 -1.85
C ARG A 11 -5.97 5.82 -1.53
N LYS A 12 -7.23 5.87 -1.12
CA LYS A 12 -7.85 7.15 -0.75
C LYS A 12 -7.14 7.81 0.42
N LEU A 13 -6.74 7.04 1.41
CA LEU A 13 -6.01 7.56 2.56
C LEU A 13 -4.65 8.12 2.14
N ILE A 14 -3.90 7.37 1.34
CA ILE A 14 -2.56 7.78 0.90
C ILE A 14 -2.63 8.98 -0.06
N ALA A 15 -3.68 9.08 -0.85
CA ALA A 15 -3.86 10.21 -1.75
C ALA A 15 -4.03 11.53 -0.98
N LYS A 16 -4.59 11.47 0.23
CA LYS A 16 -4.73 12.65 1.09
C LYS A 16 -3.43 13.00 1.80
N GLY A 17 -2.61 12.00 2.14
CA GLY A 17 -1.34 12.24 2.81
C GLY A 17 -0.55 10.95 2.97
N TRP A 18 0.74 11.02 2.63
CA TRP A 18 1.66 9.89 2.68
C TRP A 18 2.82 10.20 3.61
N THR A 19 3.32 9.18 4.32
CA THR A 19 4.44 9.33 5.23
C THR A 19 5.38 8.13 5.14
N GLN A 20 6.60 8.31 5.64
CA GLN A 20 7.61 7.27 5.76
C GLN A 20 8.05 7.18 7.22
N GLY A 21 8.55 6.00 7.59
CA GLY A 21 9.14 5.78 8.91
C GLY A 21 8.15 5.53 10.04
N LYS A 22 6.87 5.62 9.79
CA LYS A 22 5.82 5.35 10.78
C LYS A 22 4.53 5.00 10.06
N TYR A 23 3.61 4.35 10.78
CA TYR A 23 2.34 3.94 10.18
C TYR A 23 1.44 5.14 9.85
N LYS A 24 1.49 6.14 10.69
CA LYS A 24 0.64 7.33 10.56
C LYS A 24 1.36 8.54 11.16
N SER A 25 1.17 9.68 10.55
CA SER A 25 1.59 10.97 11.13
C SER A 25 0.53 12.01 10.80
N VAL A 26 0.63 13.16 11.47
CA VAL A 26 -0.27 14.29 11.20
C VAL A 26 0.60 15.49 10.88
N VAL A 27 0.43 16.07 9.70
CA VAL A 27 1.17 17.23 9.23
C VAL A 27 0.17 18.31 8.84
N ASP A 28 0.23 19.44 9.54
CA ASP A 28 -0.69 20.56 9.31
C ASP A 28 -2.17 20.14 9.35
N GLY A 29 -2.50 19.25 10.29
CA GLY A 29 -3.86 18.77 10.45
C GLY A 29 -4.27 17.68 9.47
N VAL A 30 -3.39 17.26 8.57
CA VAL A 30 -3.68 16.22 7.58
C VAL A 30 -3.08 14.89 8.05
N GLU A 31 -3.90 13.85 8.08
CA GLU A 31 -3.45 12.50 8.39
C GLU A 31 -2.67 11.93 7.21
N CYS A 32 -1.43 11.50 7.49
CA CYS A 32 -0.55 10.91 6.48
C CYS A 32 -0.29 9.45 6.85
N TRP A 33 -0.29 8.58 5.89
CA TRP A 33 -0.21 7.14 6.11
C TRP A 33 0.92 6.51 5.29
N CYS A 34 1.61 5.53 5.87
CA CYS A 34 2.42 4.63 5.04
C CYS A 34 1.51 3.57 4.45
N ILE A 35 2.01 2.82 3.49
CA ILE A 35 1.19 1.80 2.81
C ILE A 35 0.63 0.76 3.80
N SER A 36 1.45 0.31 4.76
CA SER A 36 1.02 -0.66 5.76
C SER A 36 -0.03 -0.08 6.71
N GLY A 37 0.18 1.16 7.15
CA GLY A 37 -0.78 1.84 8.03
C GLY A 37 -2.13 2.06 7.35
N ALA A 38 -2.10 2.47 6.08
CA ALA A 38 -3.33 2.67 5.31
C ALA A 38 -4.10 1.35 5.12
N MET A 39 -3.37 0.25 4.88
CA MET A 39 -4.00 -1.07 4.76
C MET A 39 -4.66 -1.49 6.07
N GLY A 40 -3.96 -1.31 7.19
CA GLY A 40 -4.48 -1.65 8.50
C GLY A 40 -5.71 -0.83 8.88
N GLN A 41 -5.71 0.45 8.55
CA GLN A 41 -6.84 1.33 8.82
C GLN A 41 -8.04 0.96 7.95
N SER A 42 -7.79 0.54 6.71
CA SER A 42 -8.86 0.23 5.75
C SER A 42 -9.51 -1.13 5.98
N ALA A 43 -8.81 -2.05 6.66
CA ALA A 43 -9.28 -3.42 6.83
C ALA A 43 -9.19 -3.85 8.30
N PRO A 44 -10.30 -3.72 9.06
CA PRO A 44 -10.31 -4.22 10.44
C PRO A 44 -10.15 -5.74 10.49
N ASP A 45 -10.62 -6.47 9.48
CA ASP A 45 -10.50 -7.92 9.41
C ASP A 45 -9.18 -8.31 8.74
N TYR A 46 -8.47 -9.26 9.35
CA TYR A 46 -7.15 -9.65 8.85
C TYR A 46 -7.19 -10.36 7.50
N LYS A 47 -8.26 -11.11 7.19
CA LYS A 47 -8.31 -11.91 5.98
C LYS A 47 -8.29 -11.06 4.69
N PRO A 48 -9.20 -10.10 4.51
CA PRO A 48 -9.11 -9.25 3.32
C PRO A 48 -7.85 -8.38 3.32
N ARG A 49 -7.35 -7.99 4.50
CA ARG A 49 -6.10 -7.26 4.60
C ARG A 49 -4.92 -8.08 4.09
N ASP A 50 -4.84 -9.35 4.51
CA ASP A 50 -3.75 -10.23 4.10
C ASP A 50 -3.81 -10.51 2.59
N LEU A 51 -5.00 -10.68 2.04
CA LEU A 51 -5.17 -10.85 0.59
C LEU A 51 -4.75 -9.59 -0.17
N ALA A 52 -5.04 -8.42 0.38
CA ALA A 52 -4.62 -7.16 -0.23
C ALA A 52 -3.10 -7.00 -0.18
N PHE A 53 -2.45 -7.36 0.93
CA PHE A 53 -1.00 -7.37 1.01
C PHE A 53 -0.39 -8.31 -0.02
N ALA A 54 -0.96 -9.51 -0.17
CA ALA A 54 -0.49 -10.47 -1.17
C ALA A 54 -0.60 -9.89 -2.58
N ALA A 55 -1.68 -9.18 -2.89
CA ALA A 55 -1.86 -8.53 -4.19
C ALA A 55 -0.78 -7.47 -4.42
N LEU A 56 -0.44 -6.69 -3.39
CA LEU A 56 0.63 -5.69 -3.50
C LEU A 56 1.99 -6.34 -3.73
N PHE A 57 2.29 -7.43 -3.04
CA PHE A 57 3.53 -8.18 -3.26
C PHE A 57 3.62 -8.71 -4.68
N ARG A 58 2.53 -9.23 -5.22
CA ARG A 58 2.51 -9.71 -6.62
C ARG A 58 2.77 -8.59 -7.61
N ALA A 59 2.16 -7.43 -7.38
CA ALA A 59 2.37 -6.26 -8.24
C ALA A 59 3.81 -5.76 -8.15
N LEU A 60 4.38 -5.78 -6.94
CA LEU A 60 5.74 -5.34 -6.70
C LEU A 60 6.76 -6.24 -7.41
N ARG A 61 6.57 -7.56 -7.34
CA ARG A 61 7.47 -8.51 -7.99
C ARG A 61 7.46 -8.38 -9.51
N ALA A 62 6.33 -8.02 -10.08
CA ALA A 62 6.23 -7.84 -11.52
C ALA A 62 7.10 -6.68 -11.99
N ASP A 63 7.28 -5.68 -11.14
CA ASP A 63 8.03 -4.47 -11.49
C ASP A 63 9.49 -4.51 -11.07
N ASP A 64 9.78 -5.20 -9.97
CA ASP A 64 11.14 -5.22 -9.43
C ASP A 64 11.52 -6.66 -9.09
N PHE A 65 12.17 -7.28 -10.04
CA PHE A 65 12.62 -8.65 -9.96
C PHE A 65 13.61 -8.87 -8.81
N TYR A 66 14.34 -7.83 -8.42
CA TYR A 66 15.39 -7.94 -7.40
C TYR A 66 14.87 -7.92 -5.98
N LEU A 67 13.61 -7.57 -5.78
CA LEU A 67 13.05 -7.57 -4.44
C LEU A 67 12.88 -9.01 -3.96
N SER A 68 13.55 -9.34 -2.87
CA SER A 68 13.46 -10.66 -2.30
C SER A 68 12.11 -10.84 -1.60
N SER A 69 11.75 -12.10 -1.34
CA SER A 69 10.53 -12.40 -0.60
C SER A 69 10.57 -11.87 0.83
N SER A 70 11.75 -11.56 1.35
CA SER A 70 11.90 -10.99 2.68
C SER A 70 11.71 -9.47 2.70
N THR A 71 11.71 -8.82 1.54
CA THR A 71 11.46 -7.38 1.47
C THR A 71 9.99 -7.13 1.72
N ASN A 72 9.66 -6.39 2.77
CA ASN A 72 8.28 -6.09 3.12
C ASN A 72 7.88 -4.71 2.58
N LEU A 73 6.58 -4.46 2.59
CA LEU A 73 6.02 -3.22 2.06
C LEU A 73 6.46 -1.99 2.86
N ILE A 74 6.74 -2.15 4.15
CA ILE A 74 7.22 -1.06 4.97
C ILE A 74 8.59 -0.59 4.47
N GLU A 75 9.51 -1.53 4.23
CA GLU A 75 10.84 -1.22 3.70
C GLU A 75 10.75 -0.56 2.33
N TRP A 76 9.89 -1.09 1.48
CA TRP A 76 9.68 -0.51 0.15
C TRP A 76 9.13 0.91 0.25
N ASN A 77 8.12 1.12 1.11
CA ASN A 77 7.52 2.45 1.33
C ASN A 77 8.55 3.45 1.85
N ASP A 78 9.46 2.98 2.71
CA ASP A 78 10.42 3.84 3.40
C ASP A 78 11.74 4.03 2.66
N ALA A 79 11.89 3.44 1.49
CA ALA A 79 13.12 3.53 0.71
C ALA A 79 13.44 4.99 0.39
N PRO A 80 14.72 5.39 0.48
CA PRO A 80 15.11 6.76 0.12
C PRO A 80 14.73 7.08 -1.32
N GLY A 81 14.14 8.26 -1.54
CA GLY A 81 13.71 8.67 -2.87
C GLY A 81 12.36 8.13 -3.30
N ARG A 82 11.70 7.29 -2.49
CA ARG A 82 10.34 6.84 -2.78
C ARG A 82 9.40 8.02 -2.75
N THR A 83 8.42 8.06 -3.66
CA THR A 83 7.46 9.16 -3.74
C THR A 83 6.04 8.65 -3.51
N GLN A 84 5.16 9.58 -3.14
CA GLN A 84 3.74 9.28 -2.98
C GLN A 84 3.14 8.74 -4.27
N GLU A 85 3.54 9.30 -5.41
CA GLU A 85 3.05 8.86 -6.73
C GLU A 85 3.42 7.41 -7.01
N GLU A 86 4.63 6.99 -6.62
CA GLU A 86 5.05 5.60 -6.78
C GLU A 86 4.22 4.65 -5.92
N VAL A 87 3.88 5.07 -4.70
CA VAL A 87 3.05 4.27 -3.81
C VAL A 87 1.64 4.13 -4.39
N LEU A 88 1.05 5.24 -4.85
CA LEU A 88 -0.27 5.22 -5.48
C LEU A 88 -0.28 4.36 -6.73
N ALA A 89 0.78 4.45 -7.54
CA ALA A 89 0.91 3.65 -8.76
C ALA A 89 0.98 2.15 -8.46
N LEU A 90 1.69 1.76 -7.40
CA LEU A 90 1.74 0.36 -7.00
C LEU A 90 0.35 -0.17 -6.62
N ILE A 91 -0.39 0.60 -5.84
CA ILE A 91 -1.76 0.22 -5.45
C ILE A 91 -2.65 0.10 -6.68
N ASP A 92 -2.54 1.05 -7.61
CA ASP A 92 -3.32 1.03 -8.85
C ASP A 92 -3.00 -0.22 -9.68
N ARG A 93 -1.73 -0.60 -9.78
CA ARG A 93 -1.33 -1.82 -10.50
C ARG A 93 -1.90 -3.07 -9.82
N ALA A 94 -1.87 -3.10 -8.49
CA ALA A 94 -2.42 -4.23 -7.74
C ALA A 94 -3.93 -4.36 -7.99
N ILE A 95 -4.66 -3.25 -7.94
CA ILE A 95 -6.09 -3.25 -8.21
C ILE A 95 -6.38 -3.73 -9.64
N ALA A 96 -5.68 -3.19 -10.62
CA ALA A 96 -5.89 -3.53 -12.03
C ALA A 96 -5.60 -5.01 -12.28
N LYS A 97 -4.54 -5.53 -11.69
CA LYS A 97 -4.12 -6.91 -11.88
C LYS A 97 -5.12 -7.90 -11.28
N GLU A 98 -5.66 -7.58 -10.09
CA GLU A 98 -6.57 -8.49 -9.40
C GLU A 98 -8.02 -8.37 -9.87
N THR A 99 -8.39 -7.28 -10.55
CA THR A 99 -9.73 -7.11 -11.09
C THR A 99 -9.84 -7.53 -12.55
N LYS A 100 -8.73 -7.89 -13.16
CA LYS A 100 -8.71 -8.39 -14.53
C LYS A 100 -9.31 -9.80 -14.57
N ALA A 101 -10.33 -9.96 -15.35
CA ALA A 101 -10.96 -11.24 -15.53
C ALA A 101 -10.09 -12.17 -16.37
#